data_1e173a887f5b893af97799039ef1b4ef
#
_entry.id   1e173a887f5b893af97799039ef1b4ef
#
_cell.length_a   1.000
_cell.length_b   1.000
_cell.length_c   1.000
_cell.angle_alpha   90.00
_cell.angle_beta   90.00
_cell.angle_gamma   90.00
#
_symmetry.space_group_name_H-M   'P 1'
#
loop_
_entity.id
_entity.type
_entity.pdbx_description
1 polymer ?
#
loop_
_entity_poly.entity_id
_entity_poly.type
_entity_poly.pdbx_seq_one_letter_code
_entity_poly.pdbx_strand_id
1 'polypeptide(L)'
;MCIRDRASDLFFTCNAPVKIKIEGKIFPVNKQVLSPETVRQAALGLMTAEQVEHFNEELEIDFAISEPGLGRFRVNVFYQRGYPAMVLRYITAEMPKLEDLGMPEILKELVMLKRGMILMVGAAGAGKSTTLAAMINHRNETSSDHILTCLLYTSRCV
;
A
#
# COMPACT_ATOMS: atom_id res chain seq x y z
N MET A 1 -5.67 2.13 -17.96
CA MET A 1 -7.03 2.60 -17.70
C MET A 1 -7.41 2.72 -16.24
N CYS A 2 -6.90 2.00 -15.30
CA CYS A 2 -7.44 1.98 -13.93
C CYS A 2 -6.64 2.75 -12.87
N ILE A 3 -5.35 3.00 -13.08
CA ILE A 3 -4.50 3.71 -12.10
C ILE A 3 -4.75 5.22 -12.15
N ARG A 4 -5.12 5.77 -13.31
CA ARG A 4 -5.47 7.19 -13.47
C ARG A 4 -6.77 7.59 -12.75
N ASP A 5 -7.62 6.63 -12.40
CA ASP A 5 -8.96 6.86 -11.86
C ASP A 5 -9.01 6.75 -10.32
N ARG A 6 -7.90 7.05 -9.61
CA ARG A 6 -7.78 6.95 -8.12
C ARG A 6 -8.09 5.55 -7.58
N ALA A 7 -7.74 4.52 -8.34
CA ALA A 7 -7.86 3.14 -7.91
C ALA A 7 -6.89 2.85 -6.76
N SER A 8 -7.38 2.28 -5.69
CA SER A 8 -6.55 1.93 -4.52
C SER A 8 -6.15 0.45 -4.50
N ASP A 9 -7.07 -0.44 -4.83
CA ASP A 9 -6.85 -1.88 -4.68
C ASP A 9 -7.41 -2.64 -5.89
N LEU A 10 -6.72 -3.71 -6.29
CA LEU A 10 -7.15 -4.72 -7.26
C LEU A 10 -7.33 -6.05 -6.54
N PHE A 11 -8.43 -6.73 -6.80
CA PHE A 11 -8.78 -8.01 -6.18
C PHE A 11 -8.86 -9.12 -7.23
N PHE A 12 -8.07 -10.16 -7.05
CA PHE A 12 -8.09 -11.39 -7.82
C PHE A 12 -8.62 -12.51 -6.93
N THR A 13 -9.85 -12.91 -7.15
CA THR A 13 -10.51 -13.95 -6.37
C THR A 13 -11.05 -15.01 -7.30
N CYS A 14 -10.90 -16.29 -6.92
CA CYS A 14 -11.42 -17.40 -7.71
C CYS A 14 -12.94 -17.33 -7.85
N ASN A 15 -13.42 -17.82 -8.97
CA ASN A 15 -14.85 -17.85 -9.33
C ASN A 15 -15.51 -16.45 -9.35
N ALA A 16 -14.73 -15.42 -9.56
CA ALA A 16 -15.19 -14.04 -9.70
C ALA A 16 -14.35 -13.30 -10.77
N PRO A 17 -14.88 -12.24 -11.37
CA PRO A 17 -14.09 -11.35 -12.21
C PRO A 17 -13.08 -10.56 -11.37
N VAL A 18 -12.01 -10.07 -12.01
CA VAL A 18 -11.12 -9.09 -11.38
C VAL A 18 -11.94 -7.87 -10.96
N LYS A 19 -11.75 -7.44 -9.73
CA LYS A 19 -12.42 -6.26 -9.17
C LYS A 19 -11.40 -5.18 -8.84
N ILE A 20 -11.85 -3.94 -8.92
CA ILE A 20 -11.07 -2.76 -8.59
C ILE A 20 -11.84 -1.91 -7.59
N LYS A 21 -11.11 -1.33 -6.63
CA LYS A 21 -11.67 -0.38 -5.68
C LYS A 21 -11.28 1.04 -6.08
N ILE A 22 -12.30 1.88 -6.32
CA ILE A 22 -12.16 3.29 -6.68
C ILE A 22 -13.00 4.08 -5.68
N GLU A 23 -12.38 5.03 -4.98
CA GLU A 23 -13.04 5.89 -3.98
C GLU A 23 -13.91 5.11 -2.97
N GLY A 24 -13.41 3.96 -2.52
CA GLY A 24 -14.11 3.09 -1.55
C GLY A 24 -15.14 2.14 -2.13
N LYS A 25 -15.53 2.27 -3.40
CA LYS A 25 -16.49 1.39 -4.09
C LYS A 25 -15.77 0.34 -4.94
N ILE A 26 -16.34 -0.85 -5.00
CA ILE A 26 -15.78 -1.99 -5.75
C ILE A 26 -16.53 -2.19 -7.06
N PHE A 27 -15.79 -2.25 -8.16
CA PHE A 27 -16.31 -2.45 -9.52
C PHE A 27 -15.64 -3.64 -10.19
N PRO A 28 -16.33 -4.43 -11.02
CA PRO A 28 -15.67 -5.42 -11.86
C PRO A 28 -14.90 -4.72 -13.00
N VAL A 29 -13.67 -5.17 -13.25
CA VAL A 29 -12.84 -4.67 -14.36
C VAL A 29 -13.31 -5.23 -15.71
N ASN A 30 -13.76 -6.48 -15.69
CA ASN A 30 -14.29 -7.19 -16.85
C ASN A 30 -15.37 -8.19 -16.42
N LYS A 31 -15.88 -8.99 -17.37
CA LYS A 31 -16.87 -10.04 -17.10
C LYS A 31 -16.24 -11.44 -16.99
N GLN A 32 -14.93 -11.56 -17.22
CA GLN A 32 -14.24 -12.85 -17.22
C GLN A 32 -14.08 -13.34 -15.78
N VAL A 33 -14.64 -14.50 -15.50
CA VAL A 33 -14.49 -15.19 -14.21
C VAL A 33 -13.15 -15.92 -14.18
N LEU A 34 -12.41 -15.72 -13.12
CA LEU A 34 -11.08 -16.32 -12.94
C LEU A 34 -11.22 -17.75 -12.39
N SER A 35 -10.52 -18.69 -13.01
CA SER A 35 -10.34 -20.03 -12.41
C SER A 35 -9.30 -20.00 -11.30
N PRO A 36 -9.32 -20.95 -10.35
CA PRO A 36 -8.30 -21.06 -9.31
C PRO A 36 -6.88 -21.13 -9.88
N GLU A 37 -6.71 -21.87 -10.96
CA GLU A 37 -5.41 -22.01 -11.65
C GLU A 37 -4.93 -20.68 -12.24
N THR A 38 -5.83 -19.89 -12.82
CA THR A 38 -5.49 -18.58 -13.38
C THR A 38 -5.01 -17.63 -12.28
N VAL A 39 -5.69 -17.60 -11.12
CA VAL A 39 -5.28 -16.76 -9.98
C VAL A 39 -3.93 -17.21 -9.44
N ARG A 40 -3.72 -18.54 -9.31
CA ARG A 40 -2.44 -19.10 -8.85
C ARG A 40 -1.30 -18.74 -9.78
N GLN A 41 -1.45 -18.95 -11.07
CA GLN A 41 -0.42 -18.62 -12.06
C GLN A 41 -0.10 -17.13 -12.09
N ALA A 42 -1.12 -16.26 -12.00
CA ALA A 42 -0.92 -14.82 -11.91
C ALA A 42 -0.13 -14.43 -10.65
N ALA A 43 -0.43 -15.04 -9.50
CA ALA A 43 0.29 -14.79 -8.25
C ALA A 43 1.74 -15.28 -8.32
N LEU A 44 1.97 -16.51 -8.77
CA LEU A 44 3.33 -17.08 -8.90
C LEU A 44 4.18 -16.29 -9.91
N GLY A 45 3.58 -15.77 -10.98
CA GLY A 45 4.27 -14.92 -11.96
C GLY A 45 4.79 -13.58 -11.42
N LEU A 46 4.31 -13.15 -10.25
CA LEU A 46 4.78 -11.93 -9.57
C LEU A 46 5.84 -12.20 -8.50
N MET A 47 6.08 -13.46 -8.15
CA MET A 47 6.96 -13.88 -7.06
C MET A 47 8.34 -14.29 -7.56
N THR A 48 9.35 -14.11 -6.72
CA THR A 48 10.66 -14.75 -6.88
C THR A 48 10.57 -16.23 -6.47
N ALA A 49 11.58 -17.03 -6.85
CA ALA A 49 11.63 -18.46 -6.48
C ALA A 49 11.56 -18.66 -4.94
N GLU A 50 12.28 -17.86 -4.18
CA GLU A 50 12.28 -17.88 -2.72
C GLU A 50 10.89 -17.53 -2.14
N GLN A 51 10.22 -16.54 -2.72
CA GLN A 51 8.86 -16.17 -2.32
C GLN A 51 7.83 -17.27 -2.62
N VAL A 52 8.03 -18.01 -3.71
CA VAL A 52 7.18 -19.17 -4.06
C VAL A 52 7.34 -20.28 -3.02
N GLU A 53 8.57 -20.59 -2.59
CA GLU A 53 8.82 -21.59 -1.54
C GLU A 53 8.13 -21.17 -0.24
N HIS A 54 8.34 -19.94 0.20
CA HIS A 54 7.70 -19.40 1.41
C HIS A 54 6.17 -19.43 1.32
N PHE A 55 5.60 -19.02 0.19
CA PHE A 55 4.15 -19.07 -0.01
C PHE A 55 3.57 -20.49 0.02
N ASN A 56 4.30 -21.49 -0.47
CA ASN A 56 3.84 -22.87 -0.40
C ASN A 56 3.85 -23.44 1.03
N GLU A 57 4.72 -22.92 1.90
CA GLU A 57 4.81 -23.33 3.31
C GLU A 57 3.77 -22.60 4.17
N GLU A 58 3.71 -21.28 4.08
CA GLU A 58 2.91 -20.43 4.97
C GLU A 58 1.49 -20.17 4.45
N LEU A 59 1.22 -20.43 3.16
CA LEU A 59 -0.05 -20.19 2.47
C LEU A 59 -0.48 -18.71 2.43
N GLU A 60 0.41 -17.80 2.81
CA GLU A 60 0.26 -16.36 2.77
C GLU A 60 1.62 -15.72 2.54
N ILE A 61 1.65 -14.66 1.72
CA ILE A 61 2.84 -13.84 1.54
C ILE A 61 2.47 -12.38 1.21
N ASP A 62 3.27 -11.45 1.75
CA ASP A 62 3.13 -10.01 1.50
C ASP A 62 4.46 -9.47 0.97
N PHE A 63 4.45 -8.89 -0.20
CA PHE A 63 5.64 -8.35 -0.84
C PHE A 63 5.31 -7.10 -1.67
N ALA A 64 6.34 -6.42 -2.17
CA ALA A 64 6.17 -5.27 -3.05
C ALA A 64 6.77 -5.53 -4.41
N ILE A 65 6.09 -5.06 -5.44
CA ILE A 65 6.59 -5.02 -6.82
C ILE A 65 6.66 -3.58 -7.30
N SER A 66 7.56 -3.32 -8.23
CA SER A 66 7.67 -2.05 -8.93
C SER A 66 7.62 -2.31 -10.42
N GLU A 67 6.64 -1.71 -11.09
CA GLU A 67 6.44 -1.86 -12.53
C GLU A 67 6.73 -0.55 -13.26
N PRO A 68 7.68 -0.54 -14.20
CA PRO A 68 8.01 0.66 -14.95
C PRO A 68 6.78 1.27 -15.64
N GLY A 69 6.55 2.56 -15.43
CA GLY A 69 5.41 3.29 -16.00
C GLY A 69 4.07 3.09 -15.29
N LEU A 70 3.95 2.13 -14.39
CA LEU A 70 2.74 1.89 -13.60
C LEU A 70 2.89 2.30 -12.12
N GLY A 71 4.10 2.16 -11.55
CA GLY A 71 4.38 2.51 -10.18
C GLY A 71 4.64 1.31 -9.28
N ARG A 72 4.45 1.50 -7.99
CA ARG A 72 4.73 0.49 -6.96
C ARG A 72 3.44 -0.08 -6.39
N PHE A 73 3.44 -1.39 -6.17
CA PHE A 73 2.30 -2.10 -5.59
C PHE A 73 2.75 -2.95 -4.40
N ARG A 74 1.94 -2.96 -3.35
CA ARG A 74 1.98 -3.98 -2.31
C ARG A 74 1.07 -5.12 -2.73
N VAL A 75 1.60 -6.32 -2.73
CA VAL A 75 0.88 -7.54 -3.13
C VAL A 75 0.76 -8.44 -1.92
N ASN A 76 -0.46 -8.79 -1.58
CA ASN A 76 -0.75 -9.82 -0.58
C ASN A 76 -1.42 -10.99 -1.29
N VAL A 77 -0.83 -12.17 -1.18
CA VAL A 77 -1.35 -13.43 -1.73
C VAL A 77 -1.64 -14.37 -0.57
N PHE A 78 -2.82 -14.97 -0.57
CA PHE A 78 -3.27 -15.84 0.51
C PHE A 78 -4.26 -16.88 0.03
N TYR A 79 -4.49 -17.90 0.84
CA TYR A 79 -5.56 -18.87 0.58
C TYR A 79 -6.84 -18.48 1.32
N GLN A 80 -7.95 -18.46 0.57
CA GLN A 80 -9.29 -18.24 1.12
C GLN A 80 -10.19 -19.41 0.75
N ARG A 81 -10.72 -20.12 1.72
CA ARG A 81 -11.60 -21.29 1.52
C ARG A 81 -10.96 -22.36 0.61
N GLY A 82 -9.65 -22.57 0.72
CA GLY A 82 -8.90 -23.55 -0.07
C GLY A 82 -8.53 -23.09 -1.50
N TYR A 83 -8.81 -21.84 -1.86
CA TYR A 83 -8.47 -21.26 -3.16
C TYR A 83 -7.51 -20.08 -3.01
N PRO A 84 -6.56 -19.89 -3.93
CA PRO A 84 -5.69 -18.73 -3.91
C PRO A 84 -6.48 -17.44 -4.19
N ALA A 85 -6.10 -16.39 -3.50
CA ALA A 85 -6.60 -15.04 -3.71
C ALA A 85 -5.43 -14.07 -3.64
N MET A 86 -5.52 -12.94 -4.34
CA MET A 86 -4.48 -11.92 -4.38
C MET A 86 -5.10 -10.52 -4.35
N VAL A 87 -4.48 -9.65 -3.58
CA VAL A 87 -4.84 -8.23 -3.51
C VAL A 87 -3.60 -7.40 -3.83
N LEU A 88 -3.72 -6.52 -4.81
CA LEU A 88 -2.68 -5.54 -5.13
C LEU A 88 -3.16 -4.17 -4.68
N ARG A 89 -2.36 -3.50 -3.84
CA ARG A 89 -2.59 -2.12 -3.43
C ARG A 89 -1.59 -1.21 -4.12
N TYR A 90 -2.08 -0.20 -4.80
CA TYR A 90 -1.24 0.83 -5.38
C TYR A 90 -0.61 1.70 -4.29
N ILE A 91 0.71 1.87 -4.33
CA ILE A 91 1.46 2.74 -3.43
C ILE A 91 1.75 4.02 -4.20
N THR A 92 1.08 5.10 -3.80
CA THR A 92 1.31 6.42 -4.39
C THR A 92 2.76 6.84 -4.14
N ALA A 93 3.48 7.12 -5.22
CA ALA A 93 4.87 7.56 -5.13
C ALA A 93 4.99 9.04 -4.71
N GLU A 94 3.97 9.84 -4.98
CA GLU A 94 3.96 11.25 -4.61
C GLU A 94 3.61 11.43 -3.13
N MET A 95 4.54 12.01 -2.39
CA MET A 95 4.28 12.42 -1.01
C MET A 95 3.42 13.68 -1.04
N PRO A 96 2.31 13.72 -0.31
CA PRO A 96 1.49 14.93 -0.22
C PRO A 96 2.30 16.05 0.46
N LYS A 97 2.14 17.28 0.00
CA LYS A 97 2.68 18.45 0.68
C LYS A 97 1.73 18.91 1.79
N LEU A 98 2.25 19.56 2.81
CA LEU A 98 1.42 20.06 3.92
C LEU A 98 0.38 21.09 3.44
N GLU A 99 0.74 21.88 2.43
CA GLU A 99 -0.16 22.85 1.80
C GLU A 99 -1.37 22.19 1.16
N ASP A 100 -1.15 21.07 0.47
CA ASP A 100 -2.20 20.34 -0.26
C ASP A 100 -3.19 19.64 0.69
N LEU A 101 -2.76 19.42 1.93
CA LEU A 101 -3.60 18.79 2.97
C LEU A 101 -4.47 19.79 3.74
N GLY A 102 -4.34 21.10 3.49
CA GLY A 102 -5.06 22.13 4.23
C GLY A 102 -4.75 22.16 5.73
N MET A 103 -3.54 21.73 6.11
CA MET A 103 -3.11 21.67 7.50
C MET A 103 -2.65 23.04 8.00
N PRO A 104 -2.80 23.33 9.33
CA PRO A 104 -2.28 24.57 9.92
C PRO A 104 -0.77 24.72 9.68
N GLU A 105 -0.34 25.94 9.35
CA GLU A 105 1.08 26.23 9.06
C GLU A 105 2.01 25.96 10.23
N ILE A 106 1.50 26.01 11.46
CA ILE A 106 2.27 25.66 12.67
C ILE A 106 2.94 24.28 12.58
N LEU A 107 2.41 23.36 11.78
CA LEU A 107 3.02 22.03 11.61
C LEU A 107 4.38 22.09 10.90
N LYS A 108 4.59 23.08 10.02
CA LYS A 108 5.89 23.33 9.39
C LYS A 108 6.94 23.76 10.41
N GLU A 109 6.55 24.61 11.35
CA GLU A 109 7.43 25.06 12.42
C GLU A 109 7.74 23.94 13.40
N LEU A 110 6.69 23.20 13.82
CA LEU A 110 6.81 22.11 14.79
C LEU A 110 7.74 21.00 14.28
N VAL A 111 7.64 20.61 13.00
CA VAL A 111 8.50 19.56 12.44
C VAL A 111 9.96 19.97 12.34
N MET A 112 10.26 21.26 12.32
CA MET A 112 11.63 21.79 12.27
C MET A 112 12.28 21.93 13.65
N LEU A 113 11.55 21.72 14.74
CA LEU A 113 12.14 21.75 16.08
C LEU A 113 13.19 20.65 16.26
N LYS A 114 14.30 21.02 16.91
CA LYS A 114 15.42 20.08 17.15
C LYS A 114 15.15 19.11 18.29
N ARG A 115 14.19 19.41 19.17
CA ARG A 115 13.90 18.63 20.38
C ARG A 115 12.40 18.66 20.64
N GLY A 116 11.89 17.57 21.20
CA GLY A 116 10.49 17.44 21.58
C GLY A 116 9.86 16.17 21.00
N MET A 117 8.59 16.01 21.28
CA MET A 117 7.78 14.90 20.77
C MET A 117 6.48 15.48 20.21
N ILE A 118 6.12 15.03 19.00
CA ILE A 118 4.85 15.34 18.36
C ILE A 118 4.03 14.06 18.34
N LEU A 119 2.83 14.11 18.94
CA LEU A 119 1.93 12.96 18.99
C LEU A 119 0.72 13.20 18.09
N MET A 120 0.56 12.36 17.05
CA MET A 120 -0.59 12.37 16.14
C MET A 120 -1.64 11.36 16.59
N VAL A 121 -2.78 11.83 17.06
CA VAL A 121 -3.85 10.99 17.61
C VAL A 121 -5.13 11.15 16.79
N GLY A 122 -5.88 10.08 16.63
CA GLY A 122 -7.17 10.09 15.92
C GLY A 122 -7.60 8.69 15.47
N ALA A 123 -8.83 8.56 14.99
CA ALA A 123 -9.41 7.32 14.49
C ALA A 123 -8.64 6.76 13.27
N ALA A 124 -8.87 5.49 12.93
CA ALA A 124 -8.37 4.92 11.68
C ALA A 124 -8.95 5.71 10.48
N GLY A 125 -8.10 5.96 9.48
CA GLY A 125 -8.51 6.76 8.31
C GLY A 125 -8.56 8.28 8.50
N ALA A 126 -8.25 8.81 9.71
CA ALA A 126 -8.25 10.25 9.98
C ALA A 126 -7.07 11.04 9.38
N GLY A 127 -6.24 10.42 8.54
CA GLY A 127 -5.13 11.09 7.87
C GLY A 127 -3.83 11.19 8.68
N LYS A 128 -3.74 10.58 9.87
CA LYS A 128 -2.55 10.67 10.74
C LYS A 128 -1.23 10.35 10.02
N SER A 129 -1.16 9.20 9.36
CA SER A 129 0.03 8.74 8.64
C SER A 129 0.34 9.63 7.44
N THR A 130 -0.67 10.13 6.75
CA THR A 130 -0.53 11.05 5.61
C THR A 130 0.04 12.40 6.07
N THR A 131 -0.49 12.95 7.15
CA THR A 131 0.01 14.22 7.73
C THR A 131 1.44 14.05 8.25
N LEU A 132 1.74 12.95 8.94
CA LEU A 132 3.10 12.67 9.42
C LEU A 132 4.08 12.51 8.26
N ALA A 133 3.70 11.82 7.18
CA ALA A 133 4.52 11.69 5.99
C ALA A 133 4.77 13.05 5.33
N ALA A 134 3.76 13.91 5.24
CA ALA A 134 3.91 15.27 4.71
C ALA A 134 4.82 16.15 5.57
N MET A 135 4.75 16.04 6.91
CA MET A 135 5.66 16.72 7.82
C MET A 135 7.11 16.25 7.64
N ILE A 136 7.34 14.94 7.57
CA ILE A 136 8.66 14.36 7.32
C ILE A 136 9.20 14.81 5.98
N ASN A 137 8.36 14.81 4.94
CA ASN A 137 8.76 15.29 3.61
C ASN A 137 9.16 16.77 3.64
N HIS A 138 8.39 17.63 4.29
CA HIS A 138 8.73 19.03 4.46
C HIS A 138 10.09 19.23 5.15
N ARG A 139 10.38 18.48 6.21
CA ARG A 139 11.70 18.52 6.87
C ARG A 139 12.81 18.04 5.95
N ASN A 140 12.57 16.96 5.20
CA ASN A 140 13.54 16.39 4.27
C ASN A 140 13.89 17.36 3.12
N GLU A 141 12.92 18.13 2.64
CA GLU A 141 13.12 19.16 1.60
C GLU A 141 13.80 20.43 2.15
N THR A 142 13.60 20.72 3.45
CA THR A 142 14.01 22.00 4.07
C THR A 142 15.30 21.89 4.85
N SER A 143 15.69 20.69 5.34
CA SER A 143 16.91 20.47 6.14
C SER A 143 17.76 19.35 5.56
N SER A 144 19.06 19.41 5.86
CA SER A 144 20.02 18.35 5.52
C SER A 144 20.22 17.35 6.68
N ASP A 145 19.27 17.29 7.59
CA ASP A 145 19.33 16.43 8.77
C ASP A 145 19.13 14.96 8.39
N HIS A 146 19.72 14.05 9.16
CA HIS A 146 19.43 12.63 9.03
C HIS A 146 18.08 12.31 9.66
N ILE A 147 17.15 11.75 8.86
CA ILE A 147 15.79 11.37 9.29
C ILE A 147 15.70 9.85 9.38
N LEU A 148 15.44 9.34 10.58
CA LEU A 148 15.20 7.92 10.81
C LEU A 148 13.70 7.68 10.99
N THR A 149 13.11 6.80 10.19
CA THR A 149 11.72 6.37 10.33
C THR A 149 11.64 4.91 10.76
N CYS A 150 10.79 4.64 11.76
CA CYS A 150 10.49 3.28 12.19
C CYS A 150 8.97 3.09 12.11
N LEU A 151 8.53 2.24 11.19
CA LEU A 151 7.12 1.87 11.08
C LEU A 151 6.93 0.58 11.88
N LEU A 152 6.21 0.69 12.99
CA LEU A 152 5.74 -0.48 13.73
C LEU A 152 4.55 -1.09 12.95
N TYR A 153 4.83 -1.66 11.78
CA TYR A 153 3.96 -2.72 11.33
C TYR A 153 4.17 -3.86 12.30
N THR A 154 3.13 -4.27 12.97
CA THR A 154 3.04 -5.61 13.48
C THR A 154 3.04 -6.56 12.27
N SER A 155 4.18 -6.66 11.57
CA SER A 155 4.56 -7.91 11.00
C SER A 155 4.52 -8.85 12.20
N ARG A 156 3.69 -9.86 12.17
CA ARG A 156 3.84 -10.99 13.05
C ARG A 156 5.30 -11.44 12.93
N CYS A 157 6.14 -10.95 13.82
CA CYS A 157 7.30 -11.70 14.20
C CYS A 157 6.74 -12.86 15.00
N VAL A 158 6.57 -13.99 14.38
CA VAL A 158 6.47 -15.27 15.04
C VAL A 158 7.89 -15.75 15.17
#